data_817b969f20fdc1891053b7804cf0008f
#
_entry.id   817b969f20fdc1891053b7804cf0008f
#
_cell.length_a   1.000
_cell.length_b   1.000
_cell.length_c   1.000
_cell.angle_alpha   90.00
_cell.angle_beta   90.00
_cell.angle_gamma   90.00
#
_symmetry.space_group_name_H-M   'P 1'
#
loop_
_entity.id
_entity.type
_entity.pdbx_description
1 polymer ?
#
loop_
_entity_poly.entity_id
_entity_poly.type
_entity_poly.pdbx_seq_one_letter_code
_entity_poly.pdbx_strand_id
1 'polypeptide(L)'
;MRLEIYIPFDEPTFLAGSVDFAGGSWRARYFAAKSKATLHVMPDELGPLPAGENAYERDNQWMLERAARFGDEKIAFICLWNGEGGDGPGGAKHLMEEAGRKTTRIYWLDTRKLWD
;
A
#
# COMPACT_ATOMS: atom_id res chain seq x y z
N MET A 1 2.74 -3.59 -19.14
CA MET A 1 3.11 -3.26 -17.75
C MET A 1 2.58 -4.33 -16.82
N ARG A 2 3.37 -4.73 -15.85
CA ARG A 2 3.00 -5.73 -14.86
C ARG A 2 2.49 -5.03 -13.59
N LEU A 3 1.31 -5.38 -13.14
CA LEU A 3 0.70 -4.82 -11.94
C LEU A 3 0.66 -5.88 -10.83
N GLU A 4 1.08 -5.50 -9.63
CA GLU A 4 1.05 -6.37 -8.46
C GLU A 4 0.36 -5.64 -7.30
N ILE A 5 -0.47 -6.37 -6.56
CA ILE A 5 -1.19 -5.85 -5.40
C ILE A 5 -0.74 -6.65 -4.18
N TYR A 6 -0.40 -5.95 -3.09
CA TYR A 6 0.07 -6.54 -1.83
C TYR A 6 -0.92 -6.17 -0.73
N ILE A 7 -1.57 -7.16 -0.12
CA ILE A 7 -2.54 -6.93 0.94
C ILE A 7 -2.07 -7.57 2.25
N PRO A 8 -2.37 -6.93 3.42
CA PRO A 8 -1.84 -7.37 4.72
C PRO A 8 -2.62 -8.52 5.37
N PHE A 9 -3.81 -8.82 4.87
CA PHE A 9 -4.69 -9.85 5.41
C PHE A 9 -5.20 -10.75 4.29
N ASP A 10 -5.88 -11.84 4.64
CA ASP A 10 -6.66 -12.59 3.67
C ASP A 10 -7.67 -11.67 2.98
N GLU A 11 -8.02 -11.99 1.75
CA GLU A 11 -8.83 -11.10 0.93
C GLU A 11 -10.18 -10.72 1.57
N PRO A 12 -10.98 -11.67 2.11
CA PRO A 12 -12.25 -11.29 2.73
C PRO A 12 -12.08 -10.32 3.90
N THR A 13 -11.07 -10.51 4.74
CA THR A 13 -10.78 -9.62 5.88
C THR A 13 -10.37 -8.24 5.39
N PHE A 14 -9.50 -8.19 4.37
CA PHE A 14 -9.06 -6.92 3.79
C PHE A 14 -10.21 -6.15 3.18
N LEU A 15 -11.09 -6.83 2.43
CA LEU A 15 -12.25 -6.18 1.82
C LEU A 15 -13.18 -5.58 2.86
N ALA A 16 -13.50 -6.35 3.91
CA ALA A 16 -14.39 -5.87 4.96
C ALA A 16 -13.84 -4.67 5.73
N GLY A 17 -12.55 -4.69 6.05
CA GLY A 17 -11.93 -3.66 6.87
C GLY A 17 -11.37 -2.45 6.13
N SER A 18 -10.96 -2.62 4.88
CA SER A 18 -10.20 -1.59 4.17
C SER A 18 -10.82 -1.12 2.85
N VAL A 19 -11.79 -1.84 2.32
CA VAL A 19 -12.43 -1.50 1.05
C VAL A 19 -13.91 -1.18 1.25
N ASP A 20 -14.66 -2.09 1.86
CA ASP A 20 -16.11 -1.94 1.98
C ASP A 20 -16.54 -0.77 2.87
N PHE A 21 -15.74 -0.42 3.88
CA PHE A 21 -16.07 0.67 4.78
C PHE A 21 -16.18 2.03 4.05
N ALA A 22 -15.46 2.19 2.95
CA ALA A 22 -15.50 3.41 2.16
C ALA A 22 -16.80 3.53 1.34
N GLY A 23 -17.56 2.44 1.23
CA GLY A 23 -18.83 2.43 0.50
C GLY A 23 -18.71 2.60 -1.00
N GLY A 24 -19.84 2.87 -1.65
CA GLY A 24 -19.87 3.19 -3.06
C GLY A 24 -19.34 2.07 -3.96
N SER A 25 -18.53 2.45 -4.94
CA SER A 25 -18.01 1.55 -5.97
C SER A 25 -16.61 1.00 -5.67
N TRP A 26 -16.08 1.18 -4.46
CA TRP A 26 -14.71 0.77 -4.15
C TRP A 26 -14.47 -0.73 -4.29
N ARG A 27 -15.44 -1.54 -3.88
CA ARG A 27 -15.33 -3.00 -4.04
C ARG A 27 -15.24 -3.40 -5.52
N ALA A 28 -16.07 -2.81 -6.37
CA ALA A 28 -16.02 -3.07 -7.81
C ALA A 28 -14.70 -2.59 -8.42
N ARG A 29 -14.19 -1.44 -7.98
CA ARG A 29 -12.91 -0.91 -8.43
C ARG A 29 -11.74 -1.80 -8.03
N TYR A 30 -11.80 -2.35 -6.81
CA TYR A 30 -10.79 -3.29 -6.34
C TYR A 30 -10.74 -4.53 -7.25
N PHE A 31 -11.88 -5.14 -7.54
CA PHE A 31 -11.91 -6.33 -8.38
C PHE A 31 -11.53 -6.04 -9.83
N ALA A 32 -11.84 -4.85 -10.33
CA ALA A 32 -11.38 -4.43 -11.66
C ALA A 32 -9.85 -4.34 -11.72
N ALA A 33 -9.22 -3.75 -10.70
CA ALA A 33 -7.77 -3.70 -10.61
C ALA A 33 -7.16 -5.09 -10.45
N LYS A 34 -7.75 -5.93 -9.59
CA LYS A 34 -7.29 -7.29 -9.35
C LYS A 34 -7.28 -8.14 -10.62
N SER A 35 -8.26 -7.94 -11.50
CA SER A 35 -8.34 -8.71 -12.75
C SER A 35 -7.15 -8.49 -13.67
N LYS A 36 -6.41 -7.39 -13.48
CA LYS A 36 -5.25 -7.02 -14.28
C LYS A 36 -3.93 -7.16 -13.51
N ALA A 37 -3.98 -7.71 -12.30
CA ALA A 37 -2.85 -7.74 -11.39
C ALA A 37 -2.58 -9.13 -10.85
N THR A 38 -1.38 -9.32 -10.31
CA THR A 38 -1.07 -10.47 -9.46
C THR A 38 -1.31 -10.06 -8.01
N LEU A 39 -2.13 -10.82 -7.29
CA LEU A 39 -2.43 -10.56 -5.89
C LEU A 39 -1.46 -11.32 -4.99
N HIS A 40 -0.86 -10.60 -4.04
CA HIS A 40 0.01 -11.17 -3.01
C HIS A 40 -0.67 -10.99 -1.66
N VAL A 41 -0.91 -12.09 -0.96
CA VAL A 41 -1.54 -12.11 0.36
C VAL A 41 -0.46 -12.37 1.41
N MET A 42 -0.25 -11.41 2.31
CA MET A 42 0.89 -11.45 3.23
C MET A 42 0.94 -12.70 4.12
N PRO A 43 -0.17 -13.13 4.78
CA PRO A 43 -0.11 -14.37 5.58
C PRO A 43 0.28 -15.61 4.79
N ASP A 44 -0.09 -15.68 3.51
CA ASP A 44 0.23 -16.83 2.65
C ASP A 44 1.71 -16.87 2.27
N GLU A 45 2.34 -15.72 2.08
CA GLU A 45 3.73 -15.63 1.64
C GLU A 45 4.72 -15.43 2.78
N LEU A 46 4.35 -14.70 3.82
CA LEU A 46 5.25 -14.37 4.94
C LEU A 46 4.90 -15.12 6.24
N GLY A 47 3.78 -15.82 6.27
CA GLY A 47 3.30 -16.48 7.48
C GLY A 47 2.57 -15.54 8.44
N PRO A 48 2.20 -16.03 9.63
CA PRO A 48 1.45 -15.25 10.61
C PRO A 48 2.18 -13.99 11.02
N LEU A 49 1.40 -12.95 11.38
CA LEU A 49 1.96 -11.69 11.87
C LEU A 49 2.64 -11.93 13.22
N PRO A 50 3.92 -11.57 13.38
CA PRO A 50 4.58 -11.67 14.68
C PRO A 50 3.91 -10.81 15.74
N ALA A 51 3.96 -11.26 17.00
CA ALA A 51 3.38 -10.53 18.11
C ALA A 51 4.01 -9.13 18.22
N GLY A 52 3.17 -8.13 18.42
CA GLY A 52 3.62 -6.75 18.55
C GLY A 52 3.85 -6.00 17.25
N GLU A 53 3.76 -6.67 16.11
CA GLU A 53 3.90 -6.00 14.82
C GLU A 53 2.56 -5.52 14.27
N ASN A 54 2.60 -4.44 13.50
CA ASN A 54 1.45 -3.90 12.81
C ASN A 54 1.40 -4.46 11.38
N ALA A 55 0.24 -5.01 10.99
CA ALA A 55 0.09 -5.66 9.68
C ALA A 55 0.31 -4.69 8.53
N TYR A 56 -0.17 -3.45 8.64
CA TYR A 56 -0.04 -2.46 7.57
C TYR A 56 1.41 -2.01 7.39
N GLU A 57 2.14 -1.83 8.49
CA GLU A 57 3.57 -1.50 8.43
C GLU A 57 4.37 -2.63 7.79
N ARG A 58 4.08 -3.87 8.19
CA ARG A 58 4.74 -5.04 7.62
C ARG A 58 4.47 -5.15 6.12
N ASP A 59 3.23 -4.89 5.71
CA ASP A 59 2.84 -4.92 4.30
C ASP A 59 3.56 -3.84 3.49
N ASN A 60 3.66 -2.61 4.03
CA ASN A 60 4.39 -1.52 3.39
C ASN A 60 5.86 -1.85 3.18
N GLN A 61 6.51 -2.39 4.19
CA GLN A 61 7.92 -2.80 4.10
C GLN A 61 8.09 -3.92 3.08
N TRP A 62 7.22 -4.90 3.10
CA TRP A 62 7.25 -6.01 2.17
C TRP A 62 7.11 -5.54 0.71
N MET A 63 6.16 -4.66 0.45
CA MET A 63 5.94 -4.10 -0.88
C MET A 63 7.17 -3.33 -1.38
N LEU A 64 7.76 -2.49 -0.52
CA LEU A 64 8.95 -1.72 -0.86
C LEU A 64 10.17 -2.61 -1.10
N GLU A 65 10.34 -3.66 -0.30
CA GLU A 65 11.43 -4.62 -0.48
C GLU A 65 11.29 -5.37 -1.82
N ARG A 66 10.08 -5.72 -2.20
CA ARG A 66 9.82 -6.37 -3.50
C ARG A 66 10.16 -5.42 -4.64
N ALA A 67 9.77 -4.16 -4.55
CA ALA A 67 10.12 -3.16 -5.54
C ALA A 67 11.63 -2.95 -5.63
N ALA A 68 12.31 -2.96 -4.49
CA ALA A 68 13.77 -2.75 -4.42
C ALA A 68 14.57 -3.85 -5.13
N ARG A 69 13.99 -5.01 -5.36
CA ARG A 69 14.65 -6.10 -6.12
C ARG A 69 14.95 -5.73 -7.55
N PHE A 70 14.28 -4.72 -8.08
CA PHE A 70 14.56 -4.21 -9.43
C PHE A 70 15.68 -3.16 -9.43
N GLY A 71 16.25 -2.83 -8.27
CA GLY A 71 17.27 -1.81 -8.08
C GLY A 71 16.67 -0.52 -7.53
N ASP A 72 17.34 0.07 -6.52
CA ASP A 72 16.80 1.28 -5.85
C ASP A 72 16.66 2.45 -6.84
N GLU A 73 17.53 2.55 -7.83
CA GLU A 73 17.49 3.59 -8.86
C GLU A 73 16.27 3.44 -9.80
N LYS A 74 15.59 2.31 -9.76
CA LYS A 74 14.38 2.08 -10.58
C LYS A 74 13.08 2.33 -9.83
N ILE A 75 13.17 2.63 -8.54
CA ILE A 75 11.97 2.90 -7.74
C ILE A 75 11.54 4.35 -7.94
N ALA A 76 10.26 4.53 -8.29
CA ALA A 76 9.59 5.82 -8.23
C ALA A 76 8.35 5.65 -7.36
N PHE A 77 8.20 6.49 -6.35
CA PHE A 77 7.08 6.42 -5.43
C PHE A 77 6.12 7.57 -5.69
N ILE A 78 4.85 7.24 -5.91
CA ILE A 78 3.79 8.22 -6.13
C ILE A 78 2.81 8.10 -4.96
N CYS A 79 2.58 9.19 -4.24
CA CYS A 79 1.69 9.21 -3.09
C CYS A 79 0.64 10.30 -3.22
N LEU A 80 -0.60 9.92 -2.96
CA LEU A 80 -1.73 10.82 -2.89
C LEU A 80 -2.05 11.02 -1.40
N TRP A 81 -1.70 12.20 -0.85
CA TRP A 81 -1.74 12.40 0.60
C TRP A 81 -1.91 13.88 0.93
N ASN A 82 -2.57 14.18 2.05
CA ASN A 82 -2.80 15.57 2.49
C ASN A 82 -1.65 16.17 3.30
N GLY A 83 -0.59 15.43 3.56
CA GLY A 83 0.58 15.91 4.32
C GLY A 83 0.45 15.86 5.82
N GLU A 84 -0.69 15.43 6.36
CA GLU A 84 -0.93 15.38 7.81
C GLU A 84 -0.61 14.00 8.38
N GLY A 85 -0.87 13.81 9.70
CA GLY A 85 -0.51 12.58 10.40
C GLY A 85 -1.11 11.30 9.84
N GLY A 86 -2.29 11.36 9.23
CA GLY A 86 -2.91 10.21 8.58
C GLY A 86 -3.55 9.24 9.55
N ASP A 87 -3.66 8.00 9.13
CA ASP A 87 -4.44 6.95 9.81
C ASP A 87 -3.63 6.12 10.82
N GLY A 88 -2.50 6.65 11.29
CA GLY A 88 -1.65 5.94 12.24
C GLY A 88 -0.63 5.02 11.57
N PRO A 89 -0.10 4.02 12.31
CA PRO A 89 0.93 3.11 11.79
C PRO A 89 0.47 2.40 10.53
N GLY A 90 1.31 2.41 9.49
CA GLY A 90 1.01 1.78 8.21
C GLY A 90 0.18 2.62 7.25
N GLY A 91 -0.19 3.86 7.63
CA GLY A 91 -0.88 4.79 6.74
C GLY A 91 0.05 5.49 5.76
N ALA A 92 -0.49 6.50 5.06
CA ALA A 92 0.24 7.20 4.00
C ALA A 92 1.52 7.87 4.52
N LYS A 93 1.50 8.45 5.72
CA LYS A 93 2.68 9.07 6.33
C LYS A 93 3.80 8.05 6.52
N HIS A 94 3.48 6.89 7.10
CA HIS A 94 4.46 5.81 7.30
C HIS A 94 5.07 5.36 5.99
N LEU A 95 4.22 5.15 4.98
CA LEU A 95 4.69 4.69 3.66
C LEU A 95 5.59 5.73 2.99
N MET A 96 5.27 7.02 3.11
CA MET A 96 6.13 8.09 2.59
C MET A 96 7.50 8.10 3.25
N GLU A 97 7.55 7.91 4.58
CA GLU A 97 8.82 7.86 5.32
C GLU A 97 9.65 6.66 4.90
N GLU A 98 9.04 5.48 4.79
CA GLU A 98 9.73 4.25 4.35
C GLU A 98 10.23 4.35 2.91
N ALA A 99 9.42 4.90 2.01
CA ALA A 99 9.81 5.10 0.62
C ALA A 99 11.00 6.07 0.51
N GLY A 100 11.03 7.11 1.35
CA GLY A 100 12.13 8.07 1.38
C GLY A 100 13.47 7.47 1.78
N ARG A 101 13.47 6.33 2.45
CA ARG A 101 14.70 5.58 2.77
C ARG A 101 15.19 4.74 1.59
N LYS A 102 14.34 4.48 0.61
CA LYS A 102 14.63 3.61 -0.53
C LYS A 102 14.93 4.37 -1.80
N THR A 103 14.31 5.53 -1.99
CA THR A 103 14.43 6.29 -3.24
C THR A 103 14.33 7.78 -3.00
N THR A 104 14.96 8.58 -3.87
CA THR A 104 14.77 10.03 -3.92
C THR A 104 13.68 10.42 -4.91
N ARG A 105 13.15 9.50 -5.70
CA ARG A 105 12.12 9.78 -6.70
C ARG A 105 10.74 9.62 -6.08
N ILE A 106 10.36 10.62 -5.27
CA ILE A 106 9.07 10.65 -4.60
C ILE A 106 8.23 11.76 -5.23
N TYR A 107 7.04 11.38 -5.68
CA TYR A 107 6.09 12.29 -6.29
C TYR A 107 4.88 12.41 -5.38
N TRP A 108 4.84 13.49 -4.64
CA TRP A 108 3.75 13.74 -3.71
C TRP A 108 2.66 14.58 -4.37
N LEU A 109 1.49 13.96 -4.52
CA LEU A 109 0.28 14.63 -4.99
C LEU A 109 -0.52 15.06 -3.77
N ASP A 110 -0.46 16.36 -3.46
CA ASP A 110 -1.10 16.92 -2.27
C ASP A 110 -2.60 17.05 -2.49
N THR A 111 -3.39 16.24 -1.76
CA THR A 111 -4.84 16.21 -1.92
C THR A 111 -5.50 17.54 -1.56
N ARG A 112 -4.86 18.36 -0.71
CA ARG A 112 -5.39 19.69 -0.36
C ARG A 112 -5.39 20.65 -1.56
N LYS A 113 -4.58 20.38 -2.57
CA LYS A 113 -4.45 21.22 -3.76
C LYS A 113 -5.20 20.68 -4.97
N LEU A 114 -5.54 19.37 -4.96
CA LEU A 114 -6.16 18.71 -6.11
C LEU A 114 -7.68 18.88 -6.16
N TRP A 115 -8.32 19.12 -5.03
CA TRP A 115 -9.79 19.14 -4.91
C TRP A 115 -10.33 20.40 -4.24
N ASP A 116 -9.80 21.53 -4.55
CA ASP A 116 -10.34 22.80 -4.04
C ASP A 116 -11.44 23.35 -4.94
#